data_22336ebba60ba525888aff267331776d
#
_entry.id   22336ebba60ba525888aff267331776d
#
_cell.length_a   1.000
_cell.length_b   1.000
_cell.length_c   1.000
_cell.angle_alpha   90.00
_cell.angle_beta   90.00
_cell.angle_gamma   90.00
#
_symmetry.space_group_name_H-M   'P 1'
#
loop_
_entity.id
_entity.type
_entity.pdbx_description
1 polymer ?
#
loop_
_entity_poly.entity_id
_entity_poly.type
_entity_poly.pdbx_seq_one_letter_code
_entity_poly.pdbx_strand_id
1 'polypeptide(L)' 'MDKTCLTCRHWKTTYKSSSGEIKPTPMLRHRMAACAHGESWSSLPYKNPACNKYQAISPAALQRREEKIAEIQNTPYR' A
#
# COMPACT_ATOMS: atom_id res chain seq x y z
N MET A 1 -14.78 3.27 -11.17
CA MET A 1 -13.71 3.33 -10.17
C MET A 1 -12.42 3.75 -10.83
N ASP A 2 -11.72 4.69 -10.22
CA ASP A 2 -10.43 5.11 -10.75
C ASP A 2 -9.38 4.03 -10.55
N LYS A 3 -8.59 3.80 -11.58
CA LYS A 3 -7.48 2.85 -11.51
C LYS A 3 -6.27 3.55 -10.88
N THR A 4 -6.15 3.42 -9.57
CA THR A 4 -5.06 4.01 -8.82
C THR A 4 -4.28 2.94 -8.07
N CYS A 5 -3.12 3.31 -7.54
CA CYS A 5 -2.30 2.37 -6.75
C CYS A 5 -3.06 1.86 -5.52
N LEU A 6 -3.91 2.69 -4.92
CA LEU A 6 -4.69 2.26 -3.75
C LEU A 6 -5.55 1.03 -4.05
N THR A 7 -6.13 0.97 -5.25
CA THR A 7 -7.00 -0.14 -5.64
C THR A 7 -6.26 -1.24 -6.39
N CYS A 8 -4.95 -1.11 -6.59
CA CYS A 8 -4.15 -2.08 -7.32
C CYS A 8 -3.54 -3.12 -6.36
N ARG A 9 -3.68 -4.41 -6.71
CA ARG A 9 -3.14 -5.47 -5.87
C ARG A 9 -1.62 -5.48 -5.80
N HIS A 10 -0.95 -4.83 -6.76
CA HIS A 10 0.51 -4.78 -6.81
C HIS A 10 1.12 -3.67 -5.95
N TRP A 11 0.29 -2.82 -5.36
CA TRP A 11 0.75 -1.78 -4.45
C TRP A 11 1.10 -2.43 -3.11
N LYS A 12 2.38 -2.43 -2.77
CA LYS A 12 2.90 -3.19 -1.61
C LYS A 12 2.75 -2.39 -0.33
N THR A 13 1.68 -2.68 0.40
CA THR A 13 1.41 -1.99 1.67
C THR A 13 2.09 -2.66 2.86
N THR A 14 2.61 -3.88 2.67
CA THR A 14 3.27 -4.63 3.74
C THR A 14 4.58 -5.24 3.24
N TYR A 15 5.43 -5.59 4.18
CA TYR A 15 6.67 -6.30 3.88
C TYR A 15 6.91 -7.36 4.96
N LYS A 16 7.74 -8.34 4.62
CA LYS A 16 8.12 -9.38 5.57
C LYS A 16 9.42 -8.96 6.25
N SER A 17 9.40 -8.84 7.56
CA SER A 17 10.59 -8.47 8.32
C SER A 17 11.57 -9.63 8.40
N SER A 18 12.79 -9.36 8.89
CA SER A 18 13.81 -10.39 9.05
C SER A 18 13.39 -11.49 10.02
N SER A 19 12.49 -11.18 10.95
CA SER A 19 11.95 -12.18 11.90
C SER A 19 10.79 -12.97 11.33
N GLY A 20 10.35 -12.67 10.10
CA GLY A 20 9.25 -13.37 9.44
C GLY A 20 7.88 -12.74 9.66
N GLU A 21 7.80 -11.66 10.39
CA GLU A 21 6.53 -10.97 10.64
C GLU A 21 6.13 -10.10 9.44
N ILE A 22 4.83 -10.05 9.17
CA ILE A 22 4.29 -9.16 8.16
C ILE A 22 3.99 -7.82 8.82
N LYS A 23 4.64 -6.77 8.35
CA LYS A 23 4.51 -5.43 8.91
C LYS A 23 4.14 -4.43 7.83
N PRO A 24 3.40 -3.35 8.18
CA PRO A 24 3.14 -2.29 7.21
C PRO A 24 4.43 -1.56 6.85
N THR A 25 4.53 -1.12 5.59
CA THR A 25 5.70 -0.36 5.15
C THR A 25 5.73 1.00 5.84
N PRO A 26 6.93 1.56 6.12
CA PRO A 26 7.02 2.84 6.82
C PRO A 26 6.32 4.00 6.11
N MET A 27 6.35 4.00 4.77
CA MET A 27 5.74 5.08 4.00
C MET A 27 4.23 4.99 3.93
N LEU A 28 3.62 3.89 4.38
CA LEU A 28 2.18 3.74 4.37
C LEU A 28 1.48 4.79 5.25
N ARG A 29 2.15 5.26 6.29
CA ARG A 29 1.66 6.36 7.13
C ARG A 29 1.37 7.61 6.29
N HIS A 30 2.12 7.81 5.22
CA HIS A 30 1.96 8.94 4.31
C HIS A 30 1.12 8.55 3.08
N ARG A 31 0.47 7.40 3.12
CA ARG A 31 -0.33 6.83 2.03
C ARG A 31 0.53 6.60 0.78
N MET A 32 1.76 6.14 0.99
CA MET A 32 2.70 5.83 -0.08
C MET A 32 3.23 4.41 0.09
N ALA A 33 3.45 3.72 -1.02
CA ALA A 33 4.03 2.39 -1.00
C ALA A 33 4.62 2.07 -2.37
N ALA A 34 5.54 1.10 -2.40
CA ALA A 34 6.15 0.69 -3.66
C ALA A 34 5.21 -0.24 -4.43
N CYS A 35 5.34 -0.23 -5.76
CA CYS A 35 4.62 -1.18 -6.61
C CYS A 35 5.48 -2.44 -6.80
N ALA A 36 4.85 -3.61 -6.79
CA ALA A 36 5.56 -4.87 -6.99
C ALA A 36 6.20 -4.98 -8.36
N HIS A 37 5.66 -4.27 -9.35
CA HIS A 37 6.22 -4.20 -10.70
C HIS A 37 7.10 -2.99 -10.92
N GLY A 38 7.27 -2.17 -9.90
CA GLY A 38 8.14 -1.00 -9.95
C GLY A 38 9.40 -1.21 -9.14
N GLU A 39 10.13 -0.14 -8.93
CA GLU A 39 11.37 -0.19 -8.17
C GLU A 39 11.07 -0.20 -6.67
N SER A 40 11.74 -1.07 -5.93
CA SER A 40 11.45 -1.28 -4.51
C SER A 40 11.75 -0.05 -3.65
N TRP A 41 12.62 0.86 -4.13
CA TRP A 41 12.96 2.08 -3.41
C TRP A 41 12.05 3.26 -3.75
N SER A 42 11.17 3.09 -4.74
CA SER A 42 10.29 4.16 -5.19
C SER A 42 8.92 4.02 -4.56
N SER A 43 8.53 5.00 -3.74
CA SER A 43 7.22 5.01 -3.11
C SER A 43 6.24 5.80 -3.94
N LEU A 44 5.10 5.20 -4.27
CA LEU A 44 4.05 5.81 -5.07
C LEU A 44 2.89 6.21 -4.17
N PRO A 45 2.34 7.42 -4.33
CA PRO A 45 1.19 7.83 -3.52
C PRO A 45 -0.06 7.03 -3.90
N TYR A 46 -1.00 6.96 -2.97
CA TYR A 46 -2.23 6.19 -3.18
C TYR A 46 -3.06 6.69 -4.36
N LYS A 47 -2.93 7.97 -4.70
CA LYS A 47 -3.65 8.57 -5.84
C LYS A 47 -2.91 8.42 -7.17
N ASN A 48 -1.71 7.83 -7.15
CA ASN A 48 -0.93 7.68 -8.37
C ASN A 48 -1.70 6.85 -9.39
N PRO A 49 -1.78 7.28 -10.66
CA PRO A 49 -2.45 6.48 -11.69
C PRO A 49 -1.79 5.11 -11.81
N ALA A 50 -2.62 4.08 -11.89
CA ALA A 50 -2.13 2.71 -12.02
C ALA A 50 -1.46 2.50 -13.37
N CYS A 51 -0.45 1.63 -13.40
CA CYS A 51 0.23 1.28 -14.64
C CYS A 51 -0.61 0.29 -15.45
N ASN A 52 -0.08 -0.10 -16.64
CA ASN A 52 -0.77 -1.03 -17.52
C ASN A 52 -0.88 -2.45 -16.95
N LYS A 53 -0.22 -2.72 -15.82
CA LYS A 53 -0.31 -4.03 -15.14
C LYS A 53 -1.32 -4.01 -13.99
N TYR A 54 -2.19 -3.02 -13.97
CA TYR A 54 -3.18 -2.87 -12.92
C TYR A 54 -4.06 -4.11 -12.76
N GLN A 55 -4.24 -4.54 -11.52
CA GLN A 55 -5.19 -5.58 -11.15
C GLN A 55 -5.95 -5.11 -9.92
N ALA A 56 -7.25 -4.99 -10.04
CA ALA A 56 -8.07 -4.51 -8.94
C ALA A 56 -8.10 -5.50 -7.79
N ILE A 57 -8.05 -4.98 -6.56
CA ILE A 57 -8.25 -5.81 -5.36
C ILE A 57 -9.74 -5.93 -5.09
N SER A 58 -10.11 -6.91 -4.25
CA SER A 58 -11.51 -7.06 -3.85
C SER A 58 -11.94 -5.89 -2.95
N PRO A 59 -13.25 -5.58 -2.88
CA PRO A 59 -13.73 -4.54 -1.98
C PRO A 59 -13.36 -4.78 -0.53
N ALA A 60 -13.36 -6.03 -0.09
CA ALA A 60 -12.96 -6.37 1.28
C ALA A 60 -11.48 -6.06 1.53
N ALA A 61 -10.62 -6.35 0.54
CA ALA A 61 -9.19 -6.05 0.66
C ALA A 61 -8.95 -4.54 0.66
N LEU A 62 -9.69 -3.79 -0.16
CA LEU A 62 -9.60 -2.34 -0.17
C LEU A 62 -9.98 -1.74 1.18
N GLN A 63 -11.07 -2.24 1.76
CA GLN A 63 -11.51 -1.79 3.08
C GLN A 63 -10.43 -2.03 4.13
N ARG A 64 -9.80 -3.21 4.11
CA ARG A 64 -8.72 -3.52 5.05
C ARG A 64 -7.52 -2.60 4.87
N ARG A 65 -7.20 -2.22 3.63
CA ARG A 65 -6.13 -1.26 3.36
C ARG A 65 -6.42 0.09 3.98
N GLU A 66 -7.64 0.59 3.76
CA GLU A 66 -8.04 1.89 4.29
C GLU A 66 -8.06 1.89 5.81
N GLU A 67 -8.56 0.83 6.42
CA GLU A 67 -8.55 0.68 7.87
C GLU A 67 -7.12 0.64 8.43
N LYS A 68 -6.22 -0.08 7.76
CA LYS A 68 -4.83 -0.16 8.19
C LYS A 68 -4.13 1.18 8.08
N ILE A 69 -4.37 1.91 7.00
CA ILE A 69 -3.80 3.25 6.83
C ILE A 69 -4.30 4.19 7.93
N ALA A 70 -5.60 4.18 8.20
CA ALA A 70 -6.17 5.01 9.26
C ALA A 70 -5.60 4.66 10.62
N GLU A 71 -5.45 3.37 10.91
CA GLU A 71 -4.85 2.90 12.16
C GLU A 71 -3.43 3.42 12.33
N ILE A 72 -2.62 3.31 11.27
CA ILE A 72 -1.23 3.76 11.31
C ILE A 72 -1.16 5.28 11.49
N GLN A 73 -2.03 6.03 10.81
CA GLN A 73 -2.04 7.49 10.91
C GLN A 73 -2.48 7.96 12.29
N ASN A 74 -3.29 7.17 13.00
CA ASN A 74 -3.75 7.50 14.34
C ASN A 74 -2.79 7.02 15.42
N THR A 75 -1.80 6.21 15.08
CA THR A 75 -0.81 5.73 16.02
C THR A 75 0.29 6.77 16.21
N PRO A 76 0.64 7.13 17.47
CA PRO A 76 1.72 8.09 17.68
C PRO A 76 3.03 7.62 17.06
N TYR A 77 3.72 8.53 16.43
CA TYR A 77 5.02 8.26 15.83
C TYR A 77 6.10 8.16 16.90
N ARG A 78 6.90 7.13 16.82
CA ARG A 78 8.01 6.94 17.77
C ARG A 78 9.33 6.75 17.03
#